data_b47606a1488a6455228f67e977c6498d
#
_entry.id   b47606a1488a6455228f67e977c6498d
#
_cell.length_a   1.000
_cell.length_b   1.000
_cell.length_c   1.000
_cell.angle_alpha   90.00
_cell.angle_beta   90.00
_cell.angle_gamma   90.00
#
_symmetry.space_group_name_H-M   'P 1'
#
loop_
_entity.id
_entity.type
_entity.pdbx_description
1 polymer ?
#
loop_
_entity_poly.entity_id
_entity_poly.type
_entity_poly.pdbx_seq_one_letter_code
_entity_poly.pdbx_strand_id
1 'polypeptide(L)'
;MRRKGLLDGVVFSGGEPTVDPALPDAVRRVKDMGFAVGLHTGGIIPKRLEEILPLIDWVGLDVKAPPTDAELYDRVTGRPHSASHFLESFRLIQASGVKFECRTTAHPDYLPEEKLLELARWLLQEGVDTFALQIYRRPMGALFSPFPAVGSDYPSEEARALLKGYFPHFIERRNDR
;
A
#
# COMPACT_ATOMS: atom_id res chain seq x y z
N MET A 1 27.51 17.43 -2.69
CA MET A 1 27.49 17.93 -1.29
C MET A 1 26.15 17.57 -0.66
N ARG A 2 26.10 16.57 0.24
CA ARG A 2 24.89 16.29 1.02
C ARG A 2 24.56 17.50 1.89
N ARG A 3 23.39 18.10 1.72
CA ARG A 3 22.78 18.93 2.77
C ARG A 3 22.27 17.97 3.84
N LYS A 4 23.12 17.61 4.79
CA LYS A 4 22.73 16.87 5.98
C LYS A 4 21.57 17.59 6.67
N GLY A 5 20.43 16.92 6.81
CA GLY A 5 19.35 17.33 7.70
C GLY A 5 18.05 17.83 7.06
N LEU A 6 17.91 17.86 5.72
CA LEU A 6 16.65 18.31 5.08
C LEU A 6 15.86 17.17 4.41
N LEU A 7 16.54 16.15 3.87
CA LEU A 7 15.92 14.99 3.23
C LEU A 7 16.79 13.76 3.48
N ASP A 8 16.18 12.70 3.98
CA ASP A 8 16.84 11.40 4.19
C ASP A 8 16.62 10.45 3.00
N GLY A 9 15.56 10.66 2.24
CA GLY A 9 15.21 9.80 1.11
C GLY A 9 14.15 10.41 0.19
N VAL A 10 13.92 9.73 -0.92
CA VAL A 10 12.90 10.05 -1.92
C VAL A 10 11.95 8.87 -2.04
N VAL A 11 10.64 9.13 -2.02
CA VAL A 11 9.62 8.11 -2.24
C VAL A 11 9.00 8.31 -3.60
N PHE A 12 9.13 7.32 -4.48
CA PHE A 12 8.40 7.27 -5.73
C PHE A 12 6.96 6.86 -5.48
N SER A 13 6.02 7.70 -5.90
CA SER A 13 4.58 7.57 -5.64
C SER A 13 3.78 8.23 -6.76
N GLY A 14 2.45 8.13 -6.69
CA GLY A 14 1.52 8.73 -7.66
C GLY A 14 1.18 7.76 -8.79
N GLY A 15 -0.11 7.59 -9.10
CA GLY A 15 -0.57 6.53 -9.98
C GLY A 15 0.00 5.17 -9.58
N GLU A 16 0.63 4.48 -10.53
CA GLU A 16 1.42 3.27 -10.25
C GLU A 16 2.84 3.48 -10.83
N PRO A 17 3.85 3.71 -9.99
CA PRO A 17 5.20 4.04 -10.48
C PRO A 17 5.82 2.97 -11.38
N THR A 18 5.50 1.69 -11.14
CA THR A 18 6.07 0.58 -11.91
C THR A 18 5.62 0.53 -13.38
N VAL A 19 4.59 1.32 -13.77
CA VAL A 19 4.21 1.44 -15.20
C VAL A 19 5.14 2.37 -15.96
N ASP A 20 5.84 3.29 -15.28
CA ASP A 20 6.73 4.25 -15.93
C ASP A 20 8.06 3.57 -16.33
N PRO A 21 8.40 3.54 -17.62
CA PRO A 21 9.65 2.93 -18.08
C PRO A 21 10.88 3.68 -17.58
N ALA A 22 10.78 4.94 -17.17
CA ALA A 22 11.88 5.73 -16.66
C ALA A 22 12.17 5.47 -15.16
N LEU A 23 11.30 4.73 -14.46
CA LEU A 23 11.45 4.49 -13.02
C LEU A 23 12.81 3.87 -12.65
N PRO A 24 13.34 2.83 -13.33
CA PRO A 24 14.63 2.25 -12.96
C PRO A 24 15.78 3.24 -13.01
N ASP A 25 15.82 4.10 -14.03
CA ASP A 25 16.86 5.11 -14.16
C ASP A 25 16.72 6.23 -13.13
N ALA A 26 15.48 6.64 -12.83
CA ALA A 26 15.20 7.61 -11.78
C ALA A 26 15.63 7.09 -10.41
N VAL A 27 15.34 5.82 -10.09
CA VAL A 27 15.77 5.17 -8.85
C VAL A 27 17.31 5.16 -8.75
N ARG A 28 18.01 4.72 -9.80
CA ARG A 28 19.49 4.74 -9.82
C ARG A 28 20.05 6.13 -9.55
N ARG A 29 19.52 7.14 -10.23
CA ARG A 29 19.97 8.54 -10.03
C ARG A 29 19.80 9.01 -8.59
N VAL A 30 18.70 8.69 -7.95
CA VAL A 30 18.45 9.02 -6.54
C VAL A 30 19.45 8.31 -5.63
N LYS A 31 19.73 7.01 -5.88
CA LYS A 31 20.77 6.27 -5.16
C LYS A 31 22.16 6.87 -5.35
N ASP A 32 22.53 7.24 -6.57
CA ASP A 32 23.82 7.87 -6.88
C ASP A 32 24.00 9.23 -6.18
N MET A 33 22.89 9.95 -5.96
CA MET A 33 22.87 11.17 -5.17
C MET A 33 23.03 10.89 -3.66
N GLY A 34 22.98 9.63 -3.25
CA GLY A 34 23.17 9.14 -1.88
C GLY A 34 21.94 9.25 -1.00
N PHE A 35 20.73 9.32 -1.56
CA PHE A 35 19.47 9.26 -0.83
C PHE A 35 18.96 7.82 -0.69
N ALA A 36 18.21 7.58 0.38
CA ALA A 36 17.40 6.38 0.47
C ALA A 36 16.23 6.45 -0.54
N VAL A 37 15.79 5.29 -1.03
CA VAL A 37 14.69 5.20 -1.99
C VAL A 37 13.54 4.41 -1.41
N GLY A 38 12.37 5.03 -1.36
CA GLY A 38 11.09 4.39 -1.07
C GLY A 38 10.25 4.22 -2.33
N LEU A 39 9.38 3.24 -2.32
CA LEU A 39 8.42 2.98 -3.40
C LEU A 39 7.03 2.77 -2.82
N HIS A 40 6.02 3.50 -3.32
CA HIS A 40 4.62 3.17 -3.15
C HIS A 40 4.11 2.44 -4.39
N THR A 41 3.55 1.25 -4.22
CA THR A 41 3.06 0.44 -5.36
C THR A 41 1.85 -0.42 -4.97
N GLY A 42 0.98 -0.66 -5.92
CA GLY A 42 -0.06 -1.69 -5.82
C GLY A 42 0.42 -3.08 -6.24
N GLY A 43 1.69 -3.23 -6.64
CA GLY A 43 2.26 -4.51 -7.04
C GLY A 43 1.69 -5.09 -8.34
N ILE A 44 1.21 -4.23 -9.25
CA ILE A 44 0.51 -4.68 -10.46
C ILE A 44 1.43 -5.14 -11.60
N ILE A 45 2.74 -4.88 -11.49
CA ILE A 45 3.74 -5.30 -12.49
C ILE A 45 4.92 -5.97 -11.76
N PRO A 46 4.78 -7.25 -11.36
CA PRO A 46 5.79 -7.97 -10.58
C PRO A 46 7.19 -7.93 -11.21
N LYS A 47 7.27 -8.16 -12.52
CA LYS A 47 8.55 -8.15 -13.25
C LYS A 47 9.31 -6.83 -13.13
N ARG A 48 8.61 -5.70 -13.22
CA ARG A 48 9.23 -4.37 -13.05
C ARG A 48 9.65 -4.12 -11.60
N LEU A 49 8.84 -4.61 -10.67
CA LEU A 49 9.17 -4.53 -9.25
C LEU A 49 10.45 -5.33 -8.95
N GLU A 50 10.57 -6.56 -9.45
CA GLU A 50 11.74 -7.42 -9.30
C GLU A 50 13.03 -6.72 -9.78
N GLU A 51 12.98 -6.05 -10.93
CA GLU A 51 14.12 -5.33 -11.50
C GLU A 51 14.67 -4.21 -10.59
N ILE A 52 13.81 -3.54 -9.82
CA ILE A 52 14.18 -2.38 -9.02
C ILE A 52 14.34 -2.68 -7.53
N LEU A 53 13.78 -3.76 -7.01
CA LEU A 53 13.84 -4.12 -5.59
C LEU A 53 15.24 -4.07 -5.00
N PRO A 54 16.33 -4.49 -5.69
CA PRO A 54 17.69 -4.39 -5.15
C PRO A 54 18.16 -2.95 -4.86
N LEU A 55 17.47 -1.96 -5.39
CA LEU A 55 17.79 -0.53 -5.21
C LEU A 55 16.85 0.18 -4.22
N ILE A 56 15.80 -0.50 -3.77
CA ILE A 56 14.76 0.05 -2.90
C ILE A 56 15.12 -0.20 -1.44
N ASP A 57 15.02 0.82 -0.61
CA ASP A 57 15.29 0.73 0.83
C ASP A 57 13.99 0.51 1.64
N TRP A 58 12.83 0.84 1.07
CA TRP A 58 11.54 0.67 1.72
C TRP A 58 10.38 0.63 0.71
N VAL A 59 9.38 -0.22 0.97
CA VAL A 59 8.18 -0.36 0.15
C VAL A 59 6.92 -0.10 0.97
N GLY A 60 6.05 0.78 0.47
CA GLY A 60 4.65 0.88 0.90
C GLY A 60 3.78 0.14 -0.10
N LEU A 61 3.36 -1.07 0.23
CA LEU A 61 2.56 -1.94 -0.64
C LEU A 61 1.07 -1.75 -0.39
N ASP A 62 0.35 -1.32 -1.42
CA ASP A 62 -1.09 -1.13 -1.33
C ASP A 62 -1.82 -2.47 -1.52
N VAL A 63 -2.55 -2.88 -0.48
CA VAL A 63 -3.43 -4.06 -0.49
C VAL A 63 -4.87 -3.58 -0.66
N LYS A 64 -5.50 -3.92 -1.78
CA LYS A 64 -6.79 -3.30 -2.16
C LYS A 64 -8.02 -4.06 -1.63
N ALA A 65 -7.89 -5.38 -1.44
CA ALA A 65 -8.91 -6.28 -0.90
C ALA A 65 -8.23 -7.55 -0.36
N PRO A 66 -8.94 -8.49 0.29
CA PRO A 66 -8.38 -9.80 0.60
C PRO A 66 -7.86 -10.48 -0.67
N PRO A 67 -6.58 -10.85 -0.77
CA PRO A 67 -6.06 -11.50 -1.98
C PRO A 67 -6.65 -12.90 -2.22
N THR A 68 -7.30 -13.46 -1.22
CA THR A 68 -8.07 -14.72 -1.28
C THR A 68 -9.39 -14.57 -2.02
N ASP A 69 -9.91 -13.34 -2.15
CA ASP A 69 -11.12 -13.00 -2.90
C ASP A 69 -10.73 -12.28 -4.18
N ALA A 70 -10.31 -13.06 -5.19
CA ALA A 70 -9.81 -12.51 -6.45
C ALA A 70 -10.88 -11.69 -7.20
N GLU A 71 -12.17 -12.07 -7.09
CA GLU A 71 -13.25 -11.34 -7.74
C GLU A 71 -13.45 -9.94 -7.11
N LEU A 72 -13.45 -9.87 -5.78
CA LEU A 72 -13.47 -8.59 -5.08
C LEU A 72 -12.26 -7.75 -5.41
N TYR A 73 -11.05 -8.37 -5.42
CA TYR A 73 -9.81 -7.68 -5.71
C TYR A 73 -9.83 -7.04 -7.11
N ASP A 74 -10.25 -7.80 -8.13
CA ASP A 74 -10.36 -7.34 -9.51
C ASP A 74 -11.41 -6.23 -9.65
N ARG A 75 -12.54 -6.36 -8.96
CA ARG A 75 -13.59 -5.33 -8.92
C ARG A 75 -13.09 -4.02 -8.29
N VAL A 76 -12.38 -4.10 -7.16
CA VAL A 76 -11.85 -2.91 -6.46
C VAL A 76 -10.76 -2.21 -7.28
N THR A 77 -9.92 -2.97 -7.95
CA THR A 77 -8.83 -2.42 -8.77
C THR A 77 -9.28 -2.02 -10.18
N GLY A 78 -10.43 -2.51 -10.64
CA GLY A 78 -10.90 -2.36 -12.02
C GLY A 78 -10.04 -3.11 -13.05
N ARG A 79 -9.26 -4.11 -12.62
CA ARG A 79 -8.31 -4.85 -13.48
C ARG A 79 -8.44 -6.35 -13.25
N PRO A 80 -8.54 -7.16 -14.31
CA PRO A 80 -8.53 -8.61 -14.19
C PRO A 80 -7.16 -9.12 -13.73
N HIS A 81 -7.15 -10.21 -12.98
CA HIS A 81 -5.97 -10.89 -12.46
C HIS A 81 -5.10 -10.04 -11.52
N SER A 82 -5.65 -8.97 -10.96
CA SER A 82 -4.89 -8.06 -10.09
C SER A 82 -4.48 -8.72 -8.77
N ALA A 83 -5.30 -9.63 -8.23
CA ALA A 83 -4.95 -10.40 -7.05
C ALA A 83 -3.70 -11.27 -7.25
N SER A 84 -3.58 -11.95 -8.42
CA SER A 84 -2.42 -12.79 -8.72
C SER A 84 -1.14 -11.97 -8.88
N HIS A 85 -1.20 -10.83 -9.57
CA HIS A 85 -0.04 -9.93 -9.69
C HIS A 85 0.37 -9.35 -8.33
N PHE A 86 -0.60 -8.96 -7.51
CA PHE A 86 -0.32 -8.52 -6.15
C PHE A 86 0.39 -9.61 -5.34
N LEU A 87 -0.12 -10.85 -5.35
CA LEU A 87 0.46 -11.97 -4.61
C LEU A 87 1.90 -12.25 -5.06
N GLU A 88 2.18 -12.24 -6.36
CA GLU A 88 3.53 -12.38 -6.91
C GLU A 88 4.45 -11.28 -6.41
N SER A 89 4.02 -10.01 -6.50
CA SER A 89 4.77 -8.86 -6.00
C SER A 89 5.00 -8.93 -4.49
N PHE A 90 3.99 -9.34 -3.72
CA PHE A 90 4.10 -9.52 -2.28
C PHE A 90 5.19 -10.55 -1.93
N ARG A 91 5.22 -11.69 -2.63
CA ARG A 91 6.27 -12.72 -2.43
C ARG A 91 7.66 -12.21 -2.79
N LEU A 92 7.79 -11.45 -3.88
CA LEU A 92 9.06 -10.82 -4.26
C LEU A 92 9.56 -9.86 -3.17
N ILE A 93 8.69 -9.03 -2.63
CA ILE A 93 9.02 -8.08 -1.55
C ILE A 93 9.46 -8.85 -0.29
N GLN A 94 8.72 -9.86 0.14
CA GLN A 94 9.09 -10.69 1.28
C GLN A 94 10.46 -11.37 1.08
N ALA A 95 10.68 -11.96 -0.08
CA ALA A 95 11.91 -12.67 -0.41
C ALA A 95 13.13 -11.74 -0.50
N SER A 96 12.93 -10.48 -0.88
CA SER A 96 14.01 -9.50 -1.02
C SER A 96 14.60 -9.04 0.31
N GLY A 97 13.86 -9.18 1.41
CA GLY A 97 14.25 -8.68 2.72
C GLY A 97 14.18 -7.15 2.86
N VAL A 98 13.64 -6.42 1.86
CA VAL A 98 13.41 -4.98 1.94
C VAL A 98 12.40 -4.67 3.05
N LYS A 99 12.59 -3.59 3.78
CA LYS A 99 11.59 -3.13 4.76
C LYS A 99 10.32 -2.71 4.04
N PHE A 100 9.17 -3.14 4.53
CA PHE A 100 7.90 -2.76 3.93
C PHE A 100 6.79 -2.57 4.95
N GLU A 101 5.77 -1.82 4.56
CA GLU A 101 4.46 -1.78 5.21
C GLU A 101 3.38 -2.15 4.20
N CYS A 102 2.33 -2.83 4.65
CA CYS A 102 1.10 -2.98 3.89
C CYS A 102 0.15 -1.84 4.22
N ARG A 103 -0.50 -1.30 3.18
CA ARG A 103 -1.43 -0.18 3.32
C ARG A 103 -2.76 -0.51 2.65
N THR A 104 -3.85 -0.11 3.26
CA THR A 104 -5.18 -0.25 2.67
C THR A 104 -5.95 1.05 2.80
N THR A 105 -6.44 1.59 1.68
CA THR A 105 -7.45 2.64 1.72
C THR A 105 -8.81 1.96 1.76
N ALA A 106 -9.60 2.23 2.79
CA ALA A 106 -10.84 1.52 3.06
C ALA A 106 -12.05 2.45 3.00
N HIS A 107 -13.12 1.96 2.38
CA HIS A 107 -14.44 2.55 2.32
C HIS A 107 -15.49 1.43 2.46
N PRO A 108 -16.56 1.60 3.23
CA PRO A 108 -17.51 0.52 3.48
C PRO A 108 -18.18 -0.04 2.22
N ASP A 109 -18.36 0.76 1.17
CA ASP A 109 -19.06 0.34 -0.05
C ASP A 109 -18.26 -0.67 -0.89
N TYR A 110 -16.93 -0.65 -0.85
CA TYR A 110 -16.11 -1.60 -1.60
C TYR A 110 -15.26 -2.53 -0.72
N LEU A 111 -15.03 -2.15 0.53
CA LEU A 111 -14.35 -2.98 1.51
C LEU A 111 -15.14 -2.95 2.83
N PRO A 112 -16.27 -3.68 2.93
CA PRO A 112 -17.02 -3.80 4.16
C PRO A 112 -16.13 -4.32 5.31
N GLU A 113 -16.52 -4.04 6.55
CA GLU A 113 -15.72 -4.38 7.73
C GLU A 113 -15.31 -5.85 7.79
N GLU A 114 -16.23 -6.75 7.42
CA GLU A 114 -15.93 -8.18 7.34
C GLU A 114 -14.75 -8.47 6.39
N LYS A 115 -14.74 -7.82 5.20
CA LYS A 115 -13.68 -7.98 4.22
C LYS A 115 -12.39 -7.29 4.64
N LEU A 116 -12.47 -6.17 5.36
CA LEU A 116 -11.30 -5.53 5.97
C LEU A 116 -10.65 -6.47 7.01
N LEU A 117 -11.43 -7.12 7.85
CA LEU A 117 -10.93 -8.07 8.84
C LEU A 117 -10.41 -9.37 8.19
N GLU A 118 -11.00 -9.82 7.07
CA GLU A 118 -10.49 -10.94 6.28
C GLU A 118 -9.10 -10.61 5.71
N LEU A 119 -8.96 -9.43 5.10
CA LEU A 119 -7.68 -8.91 4.60
C LEU A 119 -6.63 -8.85 5.73
N ALA A 120 -7.00 -8.29 6.87
CA ALA A 120 -6.09 -8.15 8.00
C ALA A 120 -5.63 -9.51 8.55
N ARG A 121 -6.53 -10.49 8.65
CA ARG A 121 -6.17 -11.86 9.06
C ARG A 121 -5.21 -12.51 8.07
N TRP A 122 -5.42 -12.30 6.77
CA TRP A 122 -4.49 -12.78 5.75
C TRP A 122 -3.10 -12.15 5.94
N LEU A 123 -3.00 -10.82 6.10
CA LEU A 123 -1.72 -10.14 6.34
C LEU A 123 -1.02 -10.66 7.60
N LEU A 124 -1.77 -10.90 8.68
CA LEU A 124 -1.24 -11.49 9.91
C LEU A 124 -0.66 -12.89 9.67
N GLN A 125 -1.37 -13.75 8.92
CA GLN A 125 -0.92 -15.10 8.57
C GLN A 125 0.34 -15.09 7.69
N GLU A 126 0.50 -14.06 6.87
CA GLU A 126 1.68 -13.84 6.04
C GLU A 126 2.86 -13.19 6.79
N GLY A 127 2.70 -12.93 8.09
CA GLY A 127 3.77 -12.38 8.93
C GLY A 127 4.06 -10.90 8.70
N VAL A 128 3.07 -10.12 8.29
CA VAL A 128 3.21 -8.67 8.11
C VAL A 128 3.23 -7.99 9.47
N ASP A 129 4.28 -7.23 9.77
CA ASP A 129 4.45 -6.51 11.04
C ASP A 129 3.79 -5.13 11.04
N THR A 130 3.83 -4.44 9.90
CA THR A 130 3.36 -3.06 9.78
C THR A 130 2.16 -2.96 8.84
N PHE A 131 1.02 -2.54 9.41
CA PHE A 131 -0.20 -2.31 8.65
C PHE A 131 -0.74 -0.89 8.84
N ALA A 132 -0.90 -0.15 7.75
CA ALA A 132 -1.46 1.20 7.73
C ALA A 132 -2.85 1.20 7.10
N LEU A 133 -3.88 1.36 7.91
CA LEU A 133 -5.25 1.57 7.47
C LEU A 133 -5.49 3.06 7.19
N GLN A 134 -5.86 3.38 5.97
CA GLN A 134 -6.24 4.72 5.55
C GLN A 134 -7.74 4.75 5.31
N ILE A 135 -8.47 5.57 6.05
CA ILE A 135 -9.89 5.76 5.79
C ILE A 135 -10.04 6.68 4.57
N TYR A 136 -10.86 6.22 3.60
CA TYR A 136 -11.09 6.99 2.39
C TYR A 136 -11.57 8.40 2.72
N ARG A 137 -11.02 9.36 2.00
CA ARG A 137 -11.46 10.75 2.04
C ARG A 137 -11.66 11.27 0.61
N ARG A 138 -12.66 12.10 0.46
CA ARG A 138 -12.84 12.83 -0.80
C ARG A 138 -11.62 13.72 -1.04
N PRO A 139 -10.97 13.66 -2.22
CA PRO A 139 -9.87 14.55 -2.55
C PRO A 139 -10.32 16.02 -2.48
N MET A 140 -9.51 16.89 -1.87
CA MET A 140 -9.79 18.32 -1.84
C MET A 140 -9.82 18.88 -3.26
N GLY A 141 -10.83 19.69 -3.56
CA GLY A 141 -11.00 20.29 -4.90
C GLY A 141 -11.58 19.35 -5.96
N ALA A 142 -11.84 18.09 -5.64
CA ALA A 142 -12.52 17.19 -6.59
C ALA A 142 -13.97 17.63 -6.82
N LEU A 143 -14.30 17.92 -8.06
CA LEU A 143 -15.68 18.21 -8.47
C LEU A 143 -16.60 17.00 -8.32
N PHE A 144 -16.02 15.81 -8.45
CA PHE A 144 -16.71 14.52 -8.33
C PHE A 144 -15.93 13.58 -7.42
N SER A 145 -16.65 12.81 -6.62
CA SER A 145 -16.12 11.67 -5.85
C SER A 145 -17.06 10.48 -6.06
N PRO A 146 -16.54 9.30 -6.42
CA PRO A 146 -17.36 8.12 -6.64
C PRO A 146 -18.02 7.60 -5.35
N PHE A 147 -17.46 8.01 -4.19
CA PHE A 147 -17.92 7.53 -2.88
C PHE A 147 -18.30 8.70 -1.97
N PRO A 148 -19.27 8.51 -1.07
CA PRO A 148 -19.60 9.49 -0.03
C PRO A 148 -18.44 9.60 0.98
N ALA A 149 -18.53 10.54 1.91
CA ALA A 149 -17.64 10.61 3.05
C ALA A 149 -17.87 9.42 3.98
N VAL A 150 -16.80 8.85 4.51
CA VAL A 150 -16.88 7.74 5.46
C VAL A 150 -17.22 8.27 6.84
N GLY A 151 -18.23 7.69 7.48
CA GLY A 151 -18.63 8.01 8.86
C GLY A 151 -17.56 7.63 9.89
N SER A 152 -17.71 8.14 11.10
CA SER A 152 -16.80 7.85 12.22
C SER A 152 -16.96 6.41 12.74
N ASP A 153 -18.06 5.77 12.45
CA ASP A 153 -18.45 4.41 12.82
C ASP A 153 -17.78 3.30 12.00
N TYR A 154 -17.09 3.67 10.90
CA TYR A 154 -16.35 2.70 10.07
C TYR A 154 -14.84 2.92 10.18
N PRO A 155 -14.05 1.83 10.37
CA PRO A 155 -14.50 0.56 10.91
C PRO A 155 -14.97 0.72 12.38
N SER A 156 -15.71 -0.26 12.91
CA SER A 156 -16.20 -0.25 14.29
C SER A 156 -15.06 -0.18 15.31
N GLU A 157 -15.37 0.14 16.57
CA GLU A 157 -14.37 0.14 17.64
C GLU A 157 -13.82 -1.26 17.90
N GLU A 158 -14.67 -2.28 17.80
CA GLU A 158 -14.30 -3.67 17.91
C GLU A 158 -13.31 -4.08 16.80
N ALA A 159 -13.59 -3.72 15.57
CA ALA A 159 -12.68 -3.97 14.46
C ALA A 159 -11.34 -3.26 14.64
N ARG A 160 -11.33 -2.00 15.07
CA ARG A 160 -10.09 -1.28 15.38
C ARG A 160 -9.29 -1.94 16.49
N ALA A 161 -9.95 -2.44 17.54
CA ALA A 161 -9.29 -3.16 18.63
C ALA A 161 -8.62 -4.44 18.12
N LEU A 162 -9.31 -5.20 17.25
CA LEU A 162 -8.75 -6.41 16.61
C LEU A 162 -7.53 -6.05 15.74
N LEU A 163 -7.62 -5.02 14.89
CA LEU A 163 -6.52 -4.60 14.03
C LEU A 163 -5.29 -4.19 14.83
N LYS A 164 -5.48 -3.44 15.92
CA LYS A 164 -4.39 -3.10 16.86
C LYS A 164 -3.77 -4.32 17.53
N GLY A 165 -4.56 -5.35 17.77
CA GLY A 165 -4.08 -6.62 18.35
C GLY A 165 -3.34 -7.51 17.36
N TYR A 166 -3.63 -7.39 16.05
CA TYR A 166 -3.02 -8.23 15.01
C TYR A 166 -1.62 -7.78 14.62
N PHE A 167 -1.34 -6.47 14.65
CA PHE A 167 -0.09 -5.94 14.11
C PHE A 167 0.74 -5.22 15.18
N PRO A 168 2.04 -5.56 15.34
CA PRO A 168 2.96 -4.83 16.20
C PRO A 168 3.00 -3.32 15.90
N HIS A 169 2.86 -2.97 14.61
CA HIS A 169 2.87 -1.60 14.14
C HIS A 169 1.60 -1.31 13.33
N PHE A 170 0.48 -1.08 14.05
CA PHE A 170 -0.77 -0.65 13.44
C PHE A 170 -0.85 0.87 13.38
N ILE A 171 -1.16 1.41 12.20
CA ILE A 171 -1.31 2.85 11.96
C ILE A 171 -2.68 3.10 11.35
N GLU A 172 -3.54 3.85 12.03
CA GLU A 172 -4.78 4.36 11.44
C GLU A 172 -4.58 5.81 11.00
N ARG A 173 -4.84 6.09 9.73
CA ARG A 173 -4.80 7.43 9.17
C ARG A 173 -6.21 7.87 8.84
N ARG A 174 -6.76 8.70 9.72
CA ARG A 174 -8.04 9.37 9.56
C ARG A 174 -7.77 10.86 9.54
N ASN A 175 -8.25 11.58 8.55
CA ASN A 175 -8.15 13.04 8.58
C ASN A 175 -9.44 13.59 9.18
N ASP A 176 -9.38 13.89 10.45
CA ASP A 176 -10.40 14.61 11.23
C ASP A 176 -10.21 16.14 11.05
N ARG A 177 -10.20 16.63 9.78
CA ARG A 177 -10.23 18.08 9.51
C ARG A 177 -11.08 18.37 8.28
#